data_3c801f8815717e5a36c83acf457faa6f
#
_entry.id   3c801f8815717e5a36c83acf457faa6f
#
_cell.length_a   1.000
_cell.length_b   1.000
_cell.length_c   1.000
_cell.angle_alpha   90.00
_cell.angle_beta   90.00
_cell.angle_gamma   90.00
#
_symmetry.space_group_name_H-M   'P 1'
#
loop_
_entity.id
_entity.type
_entity.pdbx_description
1 polymer ?
#
loop_
_entity_poly.entity_id
_entity_poly.type
_entity_poly.pdbx_seq_one_letter_code
_entity_poly.pdbx_strand_id
1 'polypeptide(L)'
;MEVYSMDAEKGSEIARGGFQNERDVSIKFNNWKTDKDAQEWLKIMGYDLDEIEFVAAIILNGYKTDIQANITIKSKNAIDSQNIQVKLVSNPKGFNQIDKRWVDHYVEMWDIPTDVADLLKYFTGEYEPYKEVKDKRRMFLNEFSKEEQLKILNFFTKNKDLILCDIIKGRGNYSAEWMLVIQKSEDIRWVLKPINVVLKHYSEGNVFITNRGSLRIGQVLVQRKGGDGGRKTAQMLQFKVNPAELFDD
;
A
#
# COMPACT_ATOMS: atom_id res chain seq x y z
N MET A 1 22.50 6.52 -20.18
CA MET A 1 21.85 5.19 -20.26
C MET A 1 22.04 4.35 -18.98
N GLU A 2 23.17 4.40 -18.30
CA GLU A 2 23.46 3.61 -17.08
C GLU A 2 22.57 3.92 -15.86
N VAL A 3 22.23 5.18 -15.60
CA VAL A 3 21.40 5.55 -14.42
C VAL A 3 19.97 4.97 -14.51
N TYR A 4 19.41 4.83 -15.71
CA TYR A 4 18.07 4.24 -15.90
C TYR A 4 18.03 2.72 -15.70
N SER A 5 19.15 2.01 -15.95
CA SER A 5 19.23 0.57 -15.73
C SER A 5 19.30 0.23 -14.24
N MET A 6 20.05 1.00 -13.46
CA MET A 6 20.18 0.81 -12.00
C MET A 6 18.87 0.99 -11.25
N ASP A 7 18.03 1.97 -11.62
CA ASP A 7 16.72 2.19 -10.98
C ASP A 7 15.72 1.07 -11.30
N ALA A 8 15.77 0.51 -12.51
CA ALA A 8 14.91 -0.60 -12.92
C ALA A 8 15.32 -1.94 -12.25
N GLU A 9 16.63 -2.19 -12.12
CA GLU A 9 17.16 -3.38 -11.41
C GLU A 9 16.80 -3.32 -9.93
N LYS A 10 17.00 -2.18 -9.27
CA LYS A 10 16.64 -1.97 -7.86
C LYS A 10 15.14 -2.13 -7.62
N GLY A 11 14.29 -1.62 -8.53
CA GLY A 11 12.84 -1.82 -8.46
C GLY A 11 12.45 -3.30 -8.60
N SER A 12 13.12 -4.05 -9.46
CA SER A 12 12.90 -5.48 -9.63
C SER A 12 13.37 -6.30 -8.42
N GLU A 13 14.46 -5.91 -7.79
CA GLU A 13 14.99 -6.53 -6.58
C GLU A 13 14.05 -6.32 -5.39
N ILE A 14 13.55 -5.11 -5.19
CA ILE A 14 12.55 -4.79 -4.16
C ILE A 14 11.27 -5.62 -4.36
N ALA A 15 10.79 -5.76 -5.59
CA ALA A 15 9.61 -6.57 -5.88
C ALA A 15 9.84 -8.06 -5.57
N ARG A 16 10.99 -8.61 -5.96
CA ARG A 16 11.37 -10.00 -5.64
C ARG A 16 11.48 -10.23 -4.13
N GLY A 17 12.04 -9.27 -3.38
CA GLY A 17 12.10 -9.32 -1.93
C GLY A 17 10.71 -9.34 -1.29
N GLY A 18 9.75 -8.58 -1.82
CA GLY A 18 8.34 -8.60 -1.39
C GLY A 18 7.70 -9.98 -1.56
N PHE A 19 7.77 -10.57 -2.76
CA PHE A 19 7.23 -11.90 -3.03
C PHE A 19 7.88 -13.01 -2.20
N GLN A 20 9.18 -12.91 -1.95
CA GLN A 20 9.85 -13.87 -1.07
C GLN A 20 9.35 -13.75 0.36
N ASN A 21 9.13 -12.51 0.83
CA ASN A 21 8.60 -12.27 2.17
C ASN A 21 7.19 -12.83 2.37
N GLU A 22 6.31 -12.70 1.37
CA GLU A 22 4.98 -13.31 1.38
C GLU A 22 5.06 -14.84 1.48
N ARG A 23 5.98 -15.47 0.73
CA ARG A 23 6.22 -16.92 0.83
C ARG A 23 6.72 -17.33 2.21
N ASP A 24 7.68 -16.59 2.77
CA ASP A 24 8.24 -16.86 4.09
C ASP A 24 7.12 -16.82 5.16
N VAL A 25 6.23 -15.83 5.10
CA VAL A 25 5.09 -15.69 6.01
C VAL A 25 4.08 -16.84 5.83
N SER A 26 3.76 -17.21 4.59
CA SER A 26 2.86 -18.34 4.31
C SER A 26 3.42 -19.65 4.87
N ILE A 27 4.73 -19.88 4.71
CA ILE A 27 5.42 -21.06 5.27
C ILE A 27 5.34 -21.06 6.80
N LYS A 28 5.55 -19.91 7.47
CA LYS A 28 5.43 -19.80 8.94
C LYS A 28 4.03 -20.18 9.42
N PHE A 29 2.97 -19.64 8.81
CA PHE A 29 1.59 -20.03 9.15
C PHE A 29 1.34 -21.53 8.94
N ASN A 30 1.80 -22.09 7.83
CA ASN A 30 1.62 -23.54 7.56
C ASN A 30 2.40 -24.42 8.55
N ASN A 31 3.47 -23.89 9.16
CA ASN A 31 4.27 -24.57 10.19
C ASN A 31 3.97 -24.05 11.61
N TRP A 32 2.82 -23.45 11.86
CA TRP A 32 2.46 -22.75 13.10
C TRP A 32 2.74 -23.55 14.39
N LYS A 33 2.62 -24.87 14.37
CA LYS A 33 2.86 -25.70 15.55
C LYS A 33 4.29 -25.59 16.09
N THR A 34 5.25 -25.26 15.23
CA THR A 34 6.69 -25.16 15.58
C THR A 34 7.25 -23.75 15.38
N ASP A 35 6.56 -22.88 14.63
CA ASP A 35 7.00 -21.52 14.37
C ASP A 35 6.45 -20.55 15.41
N LYS A 36 7.35 -19.94 16.19
CA LYS A 36 6.99 -19.03 17.28
C LYS A 36 6.33 -17.74 16.81
N ASP A 37 6.76 -17.19 15.67
CA ASP A 37 6.16 -15.96 15.15
C ASP A 37 4.71 -16.22 14.74
N ALA A 38 4.44 -17.33 14.03
CA ALA A 38 3.09 -17.70 13.62
C ALA A 38 2.18 -17.95 14.84
N GLN A 39 2.70 -18.56 15.91
CA GLN A 39 1.95 -18.71 17.15
C GLN A 39 1.57 -17.37 17.77
N GLU A 40 2.50 -16.42 17.82
CA GLU A 40 2.21 -15.08 18.35
C GLU A 40 1.22 -14.33 17.44
N TRP A 41 1.33 -14.45 16.11
CA TRP A 41 0.36 -13.84 15.19
C TRP A 41 -1.05 -14.40 15.41
N LEU A 42 -1.20 -15.71 15.57
CA LEU A 42 -2.49 -16.34 15.86
C LEU A 42 -3.07 -15.86 17.19
N LYS A 43 -2.25 -15.73 18.25
CA LYS A 43 -2.69 -15.16 19.53
C LYS A 43 -3.13 -13.70 19.41
N ILE A 44 -2.39 -12.87 18.66
CA ILE A 44 -2.76 -11.46 18.39
C ILE A 44 -4.09 -11.39 17.64
N MET A 45 -4.35 -12.35 16.74
CA MET A 45 -5.64 -12.48 16.03
C MET A 45 -6.77 -12.98 16.95
N GLY A 46 -6.49 -13.35 18.19
CA GLY A 46 -7.47 -13.76 19.19
C GLY A 46 -7.73 -15.27 19.25
N TYR A 47 -6.86 -16.08 18.67
CA TYR A 47 -6.98 -17.56 18.72
C TYR A 47 -6.30 -18.14 19.96
N ASP A 48 -6.98 -19.10 20.59
CA ASP A 48 -6.36 -20.02 21.54
C ASP A 48 -5.67 -21.14 20.74
N LEU A 49 -4.36 -21.29 20.92
CA LEU A 49 -3.57 -22.27 20.16
C LEU A 49 -4.02 -23.71 20.42
N ASP A 50 -4.53 -24.02 21.61
CA ASP A 50 -5.00 -25.35 21.96
C ASP A 50 -6.32 -25.72 21.26
N GLU A 51 -7.08 -24.71 20.85
CA GLU A 51 -8.33 -24.87 20.09
C GLU A 51 -8.09 -24.98 18.57
N ILE A 52 -6.92 -24.67 18.08
CA ILE A 52 -6.61 -24.76 16.65
C ILE A 52 -6.35 -26.21 16.26
N GLU A 53 -7.08 -26.71 15.29
CA GLU A 53 -6.86 -28.02 14.70
C GLU A 53 -5.87 -27.94 13.53
N PHE A 54 -6.09 -26.98 12.64
CA PHE A 54 -5.30 -26.82 11.43
C PHE A 54 -5.22 -25.35 10.97
N VAL A 55 -4.09 -24.98 10.37
CA VAL A 55 -3.91 -23.68 9.70
C VAL A 55 -3.39 -23.95 8.29
N ALA A 56 -4.07 -23.38 7.30
CA ALA A 56 -3.65 -23.38 5.90
C ALA A 56 -3.55 -21.96 5.38
N ALA A 57 -2.34 -21.51 5.08
CA ALA A 57 -2.10 -20.21 4.50
C ALA A 57 -1.80 -20.32 3.00
N ILE A 58 -2.50 -19.53 2.21
CA ILE A 58 -2.35 -19.45 0.75
C ILE A 58 -1.96 -18.02 0.35
N ILE A 59 -1.14 -17.90 -0.69
CA ILE A 59 -0.77 -16.61 -1.27
C ILE A 59 -1.83 -16.23 -2.30
N LEU A 60 -2.33 -15.01 -2.21
CA LEU A 60 -3.28 -14.43 -3.15
C LEU A 60 -2.58 -13.41 -4.05
N ASN A 61 -2.92 -13.41 -5.33
CA ASN A 61 -2.38 -12.46 -6.29
C ASN A 61 -3.48 -11.55 -6.84
N GLY A 62 -3.18 -10.26 -7.00
CA GLY A 62 -4.11 -9.30 -7.60
C GLY A 62 -5.14 -8.69 -6.63
N TYR A 63 -5.01 -8.95 -5.34
CA TYR A 63 -5.86 -8.42 -4.27
C TYR A 63 -5.07 -7.52 -3.31
N LYS A 64 -5.74 -6.91 -2.32
CA LYS A 64 -5.08 -6.22 -1.20
C LYS A 64 -4.55 -7.20 -0.16
N THR A 65 -5.19 -8.33 -0.04
CA THR A 65 -4.70 -9.46 0.74
C THR A 65 -3.58 -10.14 -0.01
N ASP A 66 -2.42 -10.21 0.60
CA ASP A 66 -1.26 -10.95 0.07
C ASP A 66 -1.34 -12.44 0.50
N ILE A 67 -1.84 -12.68 1.72
CA ILE A 67 -2.01 -14.01 2.31
C ILE A 67 -3.39 -14.16 2.92
N GLN A 68 -4.06 -15.28 2.64
CA GLN A 68 -5.24 -15.73 3.38
C GLN A 68 -4.86 -16.93 4.26
N ALA A 69 -4.97 -16.76 5.57
CA ALA A 69 -4.80 -17.85 6.55
C ALA A 69 -6.18 -18.40 6.92
N ASN A 70 -6.43 -19.66 6.62
CA ASN A 70 -7.62 -20.41 7.00
C ASN A 70 -7.33 -21.21 8.26
N ILE A 71 -8.03 -20.93 9.36
CA ILE A 71 -7.83 -21.51 10.67
C ILE A 71 -9.03 -22.39 11.00
N THR A 72 -8.82 -23.70 11.15
CA THR A 72 -9.85 -24.65 11.59
C THR A 72 -9.85 -24.71 13.11
N ILE A 73 -11.00 -24.44 13.72
CA ILE A 73 -11.20 -24.38 15.18
C ILE A 73 -11.98 -25.59 15.64
N LYS A 74 -11.41 -26.40 16.54
CA LYS A 74 -11.96 -27.66 17.06
C LYS A 74 -13.34 -27.48 17.68
N SER A 75 -13.47 -26.52 18.60
CA SER A 75 -14.68 -26.31 19.40
C SER A 75 -15.87 -25.84 18.58
N LYS A 76 -15.62 -25.16 17.45
CA LYS A 76 -16.67 -24.56 16.61
C LYS A 76 -17.03 -25.38 15.37
N ASN A 77 -16.26 -26.41 15.04
CA ASN A 77 -16.35 -27.15 13.79
C ASN A 77 -16.46 -26.18 12.58
N ALA A 78 -15.68 -25.12 12.59
CA ALA A 78 -15.74 -24.02 11.64
C ALA A 78 -14.34 -23.68 11.12
N ILE A 79 -14.30 -23.12 9.93
CA ILE A 79 -13.10 -22.52 9.35
C ILE A 79 -13.26 -21.01 9.41
N ASP A 80 -12.30 -20.36 10.05
CA ASP A 80 -12.19 -18.91 10.09
C ASP A 80 -11.09 -18.46 9.14
N SER A 81 -11.35 -17.44 8.33
CA SER A 81 -10.41 -16.97 7.30
C SER A 81 -9.90 -15.57 7.67
N GLN A 82 -8.60 -15.41 7.74
CA GLN A 82 -7.95 -14.14 8.06
C GLN A 82 -7.18 -13.62 6.85
N ASN A 83 -7.51 -12.41 6.42
CA ASN A 83 -6.94 -11.74 5.25
C ASN A 83 -5.80 -10.81 5.69
N ILE A 84 -4.57 -11.11 5.29
CA ILE A 84 -3.37 -10.45 5.77
C ILE A 84 -2.66 -9.76 4.61
N GLN A 85 -2.45 -8.45 4.72
CA GLN A 85 -1.53 -7.71 3.87
C GLN A 85 -0.13 -7.73 4.48
N VAL A 86 0.88 -8.05 3.69
CA VAL A 86 2.27 -8.16 4.15
C VAL A 86 3.10 -7.03 3.59
N LYS A 87 3.91 -6.38 4.42
CA LYS A 87 4.86 -5.34 4.01
C LYS A 87 6.26 -5.67 4.52
N LEU A 88 7.23 -5.59 3.60
CA LEU A 88 8.65 -5.70 3.92
C LEU A 88 9.26 -4.32 4.07
N VAL A 89 9.91 -4.06 5.19
CA VAL A 89 10.70 -2.85 5.44
C VAL A 89 12.18 -3.19 5.31
N SER A 90 12.82 -2.68 4.28
CA SER A 90 14.28 -2.73 4.09
C SER A 90 14.97 -1.40 4.49
N ASN A 91 14.20 -0.32 4.57
CA ASN A 91 14.67 0.99 5.01
C ASN A 91 13.60 1.63 5.91
N PRO A 92 13.89 1.89 7.21
CA PRO A 92 12.92 2.46 8.15
C PRO A 92 12.35 3.84 7.74
N LYS A 93 13.07 4.59 6.92
CA LYS A 93 12.62 5.88 6.36
C LYS A 93 12.02 5.74 4.96
N GLY A 94 11.87 4.52 4.47
CA GLY A 94 11.42 4.24 3.12
C GLY A 94 9.90 4.23 2.99
N PHE A 95 9.39 4.69 1.85
CA PHE A 95 7.98 4.60 1.50
C PHE A 95 7.73 3.40 0.59
N ASN A 96 6.84 2.52 1.01
CA ASN A 96 6.40 1.36 0.24
C ASN A 96 5.15 1.69 -0.55
N GLN A 97 5.02 1.13 -1.75
CA GLN A 97 3.81 1.21 -2.54
C GLN A 97 2.67 0.48 -1.82
N ILE A 98 1.51 1.15 -1.69
CA ILE A 98 0.28 0.55 -1.17
C ILE A 98 -0.75 0.32 -2.28
N ASP A 99 -0.80 1.24 -3.26
CA ASP A 99 -1.62 1.11 -4.46
C ASP A 99 -1.00 1.88 -5.63
N LYS A 100 -1.27 1.44 -6.86
CA LYS A 100 -0.95 2.17 -8.10
C LYS A 100 -1.88 1.76 -9.22
N ARG A 101 -2.42 2.73 -9.95
CA ARG A 101 -3.28 2.54 -11.12
C ARG A 101 -3.12 3.71 -12.07
N TRP A 102 -3.66 3.57 -13.27
CA TRP A 102 -3.92 4.68 -14.16
C TRP A 102 -4.97 5.59 -13.54
N VAL A 103 -4.93 6.89 -13.87
CA VAL A 103 -5.90 7.86 -13.32
C VAL A 103 -7.33 7.45 -13.63
N ASP A 104 -7.61 6.93 -14.83
CA ASP A 104 -8.97 6.52 -15.22
C ASP A 104 -9.56 5.41 -14.35
N HIS A 105 -8.75 4.48 -13.84
CA HIS A 105 -9.24 3.49 -12.88
C HIS A 105 -9.67 4.13 -11.55
N TYR A 106 -8.99 5.19 -11.10
CA TYR A 106 -9.42 5.92 -9.91
C TYR A 106 -10.64 6.80 -10.19
N VAL A 107 -10.80 7.31 -11.43
CA VAL A 107 -12.04 7.99 -11.86
C VAL A 107 -13.23 7.05 -11.67
N GLU A 108 -13.14 5.83 -12.17
CA GLU A 108 -14.19 4.81 -12.03
C GLU A 108 -14.42 4.40 -10.57
N MET A 109 -13.38 4.33 -9.75
CA MET A 109 -13.47 3.90 -8.35
C MET A 109 -14.10 4.95 -7.44
N TRP A 110 -13.84 6.24 -7.68
CA TRP A 110 -14.15 7.34 -6.75
C TRP A 110 -14.99 8.44 -7.37
N ASP A 111 -15.51 8.27 -8.59
CA ASP A 111 -16.27 9.28 -9.32
C ASP A 111 -15.52 10.63 -9.39
N ILE A 112 -14.23 10.59 -9.76
CA ILE A 112 -13.39 11.79 -9.84
C ILE A 112 -13.94 12.70 -10.95
N PRO A 113 -14.27 13.99 -10.67
CA PRO A 113 -14.69 14.92 -11.69
C PRO A 113 -13.66 15.05 -12.81
N THR A 114 -14.13 15.24 -14.05
CA THR A 114 -13.28 15.28 -15.25
C THR A 114 -12.16 16.31 -15.13
N ASP A 115 -12.46 17.51 -14.62
CA ASP A 115 -11.48 18.58 -14.44
C ASP A 115 -10.39 18.22 -13.42
N VAL A 116 -10.71 17.48 -12.35
CA VAL A 116 -9.74 16.96 -11.39
C VAL A 116 -8.93 15.81 -12.01
N ALA A 117 -9.59 14.91 -12.76
CA ALA A 117 -8.94 13.82 -13.46
C ALA A 117 -7.89 14.32 -14.47
N ASP A 118 -8.21 15.34 -15.24
CA ASP A 118 -7.28 15.95 -16.19
C ASP A 118 -6.05 16.55 -15.49
N LEU A 119 -6.23 17.23 -14.35
CA LEU A 119 -5.13 17.73 -13.54
C LEU A 119 -4.24 16.59 -13.01
N LEU A 120 -4.84 15.47 -12.59
CA LEU A 120 -4.08 14.30 -12.18
C LEU A 120 -3.32 13.65 -13.34
N LYS A 121 -3.86 13.68 -14.58
CA LYS A 121 -3.17 13.19 -15.80
C LYS A 121 -1.98 14.09 -16.17
N TYR A 122 -2.07 15.39 -16.00
CA TYR A 122 -0.90 16.28 -16.09
C TYR A 122 0.14 16.01 -15.01
N PHE A 123 -0.31 15.73 -13.79
CA PHE A 123 0.59 15.40 -12.66
C PHE A 123 1.31 14.07 -12.87
N THR A 124 0.66 13.05 -13.41
CA THR A 124 1.29 11.76 -13.70
C THR A 124 2.11 11.78 -14.99
N GLY A 125 1.83 12.74 -15.91
CA GLY A 125 2.44 12.85 -17.22
C GLY A 125 1.76 11.96 -18.26
N GLU A 126 0.52 11.53 -18.03
CA GLU A 126 -0.34 10.98 -19.09
C GLU A 126 -0.69 12.05 -20.13
N TYR A 127 -0.80 13.31 -19.68
CA TYR A 127 -0.88 14.49 -20.52
C TYR A 127 0.42 15.30 -20.47
N GLU A 128 0.83 15.84 -21.62
CA GLU A 128 1.97 16.75 -21.71
C GLU A 128 1.67 18.09 -21.03
N PRO A 129 2.64 18.71 -20.33
CA PRO A 129 2.43 20.02 -19.71
C PRO A 129 1.92 21.08 -20.70
N TYR A 130 0.91 21.85 -20.30
CA TYR A 130 0.32 22.92 -21.10
C TYR A 130 1.04 24.28 -20.94
N LYS A 131 2.11 24.32 -20.13
CA LYS A 131 2.95 25.51 -19.92
C LYS A 131 4.38 25.09 -19.58
N GLU A 132 5.28 26.05 -19.49
CA GLU A 132 6.64 25.80 -19.06
C GLU A 132 6.70 25.35 -17.59
N VAL A 133 7.37 24.24 -17.32
CA VAL A 133 7.44 23.54 -16.04
C VAL A 133 8.84 22.95 -15.80
N LYS A 134 9.12 22.54 -14.55
CA LYS A 134 10.43 21.98 -14.17
C LYS A 134 10.75 20.64 -14.84
N ASP A 135 9.76 19.77 -15.00
CA ASP A 135 9.90 18.46 -15.64
C ASP A 135 9.04 18.40 -16.90
N LYS A 136 9.67 18.44 -18.07
CA LYS A 136 8.96 18.45 -19.38
C LYS A 136 8.01 17.26 -19.59
N ARG A 137 8.09 16.23 -18.77
CA ARG A 137 7.25 15.02 -18.87
C ARG A 137 5.97 15.10 -18.07
N ARG A 138 5.80 16.09 -17.17
CA ARG A 138 4.67 16.20 -16.24
C ARG A 138 4.63 17.56 -15.54
N MET A 139 3.52 17.87 -14.91
CA MET A 139 3.42 19.00 -13.98
C MET A 139 3.46 18.52 -12.53
N PHE A 140 4.17 19.25 -11.65
CA PHE A 140 4.04 19.04 -10.21
C PHE A 140 2.80 19.77 -9.68
N LEU A 141 2.17 19.28 -8.60
CA LEU A 141 0.92 19.88 -8.10
C LEU A 141 1.08 21.35 -7.67
N ASN A 142 2.24 21.76 -7.22
CA ASN A 142 2.54 23.14 -6.84
C ASN A 142 2.81 24.06 -8.05
N GLU A 143 2.84 23.52 -9.26
CA GLU A 143 2.95 24.30 -10.49
C GLU A 143 1.59 24.68 -11.09
N PHE A 144 0.50 24.04 -10.64
CA PHE A 144 -0.86 24.43 -11.02
C PHE A 144 -1.25 25.80 -10.43
N SER A 145 -2.25 26.43 -11.01
CA SER A 145 -2.85 27.65 -10.44
C SER A 145 -3.47 27.36 -9.06
N LYS A 146 -3.70 28.38 -8.26
CA LYS A 146 -4.33 28.20 -6.94
C LYS A 146 -5.72 27.60 -7.04
N GLU A 147 -6.49 27.96 -8.07
CA GLU A 147 -7.81 27.41 -8.32
C GLU A 147 -7.74 25.90 -8.63
N GLU A 148 -6.83 25.49 -9.51
CA GLU A 148 -6.61 24.08 -9.86
C GLU A 148 -6.13 23.27 -8.66
N GLN A 149 -5.21 23.82 -7.85
CA GLN A 149 -4.78 23.20 -6.61
C GLN A 149 -5.95 22.98 -5.65
N LEU A 150 -6.85 23.97 -5.49
CA LEU A 150 -8.02 23.87 -4.65
C LEU A 150 -9.00 22.80 -5.10
N LYS A 151 -9.21 22.62 -6.41
CA LYS A 151 -10.07 21.54 -6.94
C LYS A 151 -9.55 20.17 -6.49
N ILE A 152 -8.24 19.91 -6.66
CA ILE A 152 -7.61 18.67 -6.22
C ILE A 152 -7.75 18.52 -4.70
N LEU A 153 -7.38 19.52 -3.92
CA LEU A 153 -7.44 19.47 -2.46
C LEU A 153 -8.84 19.22 -1.94
N ASN A 154 -9.85 19.91 -2.48
CA ASN A 154 -11.25 19.75 -2.09
C ASN A 154 -11.76 18.33 -2.38
N PHE A 155 -11.44 17.77 -3.56
CA PHE A 155 -11.82 16.40 -3.90
C PHE A 155 -11.23 15.39 -2.93
N PHE A 156 -9.91 15.43 -2.70
CA PHE A 156 -9.23 14.48 -1.83
C PHE A 156 -9.58 14.67 -0.35
N THR A 157 -9.87 15.90 0.09
CA THR A 157 -10.33 16.17 1.46
C THR A 157 -11.73 15.59 1.70
N LYS A 158 -12.65 15.83 0.76
CA LYS A 158 -14.03 15.32 0.86
C LYS A 158 -14.10 13.79 0.85
N ASN A 159 -13.24 13.14 0.08
CA ASN A 159 -13.26 11.69 -0.13
C ASN A 159 -12.15 10.96 0.63
N LYS A 160 -11.49 11.61 1.59
CA LYS A 160 -10.32 11.10 2.29
C LYS A 160 -10.51 9.69 2.85
N ASP A 161 -11.56 9.48 3.63
CA ASP A 161 -11.79 8.22 4.33
C ASP A 161 -12.12 7.08 3.36
N LEU A 162 -12.92 7.34 2.33
CA LEU A 162 -13.21 6.40 1.26
C LEU A 162 -11.92 5.97 0.55
N ILE A 163 -11.12 6.95 0.12
CA ILE A 163 -9.87 6.71 -0.60
C ILE A 163 -8.90 5.89 0.25
N LEU A 164 -8.68 6.29 1.50
CA LEU A 164 -7.77 5.58 2.40
C LEU A 164 -8.25 4.15 2.68
N CYS A 165 -9.56 3.96 2.89
CA CYS A 165 -10.13 2.63 3.07
C CYS A 165 -9.85 1.74 1.84
N ASP A 166 -10.10 2.24 0.64
CA ASP A 166 -9.91 1.48 -0.59
C ASP A 166 -8.45 1.12 -0.88
N ILE A 167 -7.52 2.06 -0.66
CA ILE A 167 -6.10 1.81 -0.98
C ILE A 167 -5.38 0.99 0.09
N ILE A 168 -5.82 1.03 1.35
CA ILE A 168 -5.21 0.30 2.48
C ILE A 168 -5.89 -1.04 2.69
N LYS A 169 -7.20 -1.05 2.89
CA LYS A 169 -7.99 -2.25 3.16
C LYS A 169 -8.39 -2.97 1.88
N GLY A 170 -8.81 -2.23 0.85
CA GLY A 170 -9.43 -2.78 -0.36
C GLY A 170 -10.92 -3.04 -0.20
N ARG A 171 -11.52 -3.65 -1.23
CA ARG A 171 -12.96 -3.95 -1.32
C ARG A 171 -13.21 -5.45 -1.49
N GLY A 172 -14.39 -5.90 -1.06
CA GLY A 172 -14.89 -7.27 -1.29
C GLY A 172 -14.27 -8.32 -0.37
N ASN A 173 -14.42 -9.57 -0.74
CA ASN A 173 -14.09 -10.74 0.10
C ASN A 173 -12.60 -10.88 0.43
N TYR A 174 -11.74 -10.29 -0.38
CA TYR A 174 -10.28 -10.29 -0.16
C TYR A 174 -9.78 -8.92 0.29
N SER A 175 -10.62 -8.14 0.97
CA SER A 175 -10.17 -6.96 1.69
C SER A 175 -9.30 -7.36 2.88
N ALA A 176 -8.22 -6.63 3.13
CA ALA A 176 -7.33 -6.94 4.24
C ALA A 176 -8.01 -6.70 5.60
N GLU A 177 -7.78 -7.61 6.55
CA GLU A 177 -8.22 -7.52 7.95
C GLU A 177 -7.04 -7.18 8.86
N TRP A 178 -5.84 -7.57 8.42
CA TRP A 178 -4.59 -7.38 9.13
C TRP A 178 -3.51 -6.81 8.21
N MET A 179 -2.58 -6.08 8.80
CA MET A 179 -1.31 -5.73 8.15
C MET A 179 -0.17 -6.26 9.00
N LEU A 180 0.64 -7.15 8.39
CA LEU A 180 1.88 -7.66 8.95
C LEU A 180 3.05 -6.91 8.32
N VAL A 181 3.81 -6.20 9.15
CA VAL A 181 5.02 -5.51 8.72
C VAL A 181 6.22 -6.26 9.25
N ILE A 182 7.14 -6.63 8.36
CA ILE A 182 8.39 -7.31 8.73
C ILE A 182 9.55 -6.41 8.32
N GLN A 183 10.43 -6.11 9.27
CA GLN A 183 11.67 -5.41 9.04
C GLN A 183 12.82 -6.43 9.08
N LYS A 184 13.51 -6.59 7.95
CA LYS A 184 14.73 -7.39 7.82
C LYS A 184 15.93 -6.46 7.89
N SER A 185 16.43 -6.22 9.11
CA SER A 185 17.68 -5.54 9.42
C SER A 185 18.60 -6.54 10.14
N GLU A 186 19.61 -6.08 10.86
CA GLU A 186 20.47 -6.94 11.70
C GLU A 186 19.63 -7.79 12.66
N ASP A 187 18.61 -7.18 13.29
CA ASP A 187 17.59 -7.89 14.04
C ASP A 187 16.27 -7.91 13.26
N ILE A 188 15.75 -9.11 12.98
CA ILE A 188 14.44 -9.27 12.35
C ILE A 188 13.37 -8.94 13.39
N ARG A 189 12.54 -7.95 13.10
CA ARG A 189 11.36 -7.64 13.92
C ARG A 189 10.11 -7.54 13.06
N TRP A 190 8.97 -7.73 13.68
CA TRP A 190 7.68 -7.63 13.03
C TRP A 190 6.64 -6.97 13.93
N VAL A 191 5.58 -6.49 13.32
CA VAL A 191 4.36 -6.04 13.98
C VAL A 191 3.15 -6.47 13.17
N LEU A 192 2.14 -6.99 13.84
CA LEU A 192 0.85 -7.34 13.28
C LEU A 192 -0.21 -6.42 13.88
N LYS A 193 -0.89 -5.65 13.02
CA LYS A 193 -1.94 -4.70 13.45
C LYS A 193 -3.26 -5.00 12.74
N PRO A 194 -4.40 -4.90 13.46
CA PRO A 194 -5.71 -4.88 12.82
C PRO A 194 -5.80 -3.74 11.79
N ILE A 195 -6.45 -3.97 10.67
CA ILE A 195 -6.48 -3.00 9.57
C ILE A 195 -7.14 -1.66 9.95
N ASN A 196 -8.07 -1.66 10.90
CA ASN A 196 -8.69 -0.43 11.41
C ASN A 196 -7.70 0.45 12.21
N VAL A 197 -6.75 -0.16 12.92
CA VAL A 197 -5.66 0.56 13.60
C VAL A 197 -4.74 1.18 12.56
N VAL A 198 -4.37 0.41 11.53
CA VAL A 198 -3.57 0.88 10.39
C VAL A 198 -4.24 2.05 9.66
N LEU A 199 -5.55 1.94 9.40
CA LEU A 199 -6.34 3.01 8.78
C LEU A 199 -6.35 4.27 9.64
N LYS A 200 -6.55 4.14 10.96
CA LYS A 200 -6.50 5.26 11.89
C LYS A 200 -5.15 5.98 11.81
N HIS A 201 -4.04 5.24 11.93
CA HIS A 201 -2.68 5.78 11.85
C HIS A 201 -2.46 6.57 10.55
N TYR A 202 -2.69 5.95 9.38
CA TYR A 202 -2.43 6.63 8.10
C TYR A 202 -3.45 7.71 7.74
N SER A 203 -4.61 7.74 8.39
CA SER A 203 -5.58 8.82 8.22
C SER A 203 -5.26 10.07 9.03
N GLU A 204 -4.32 10.04 9.97
CA GLU A 204 -3.97 11.20 10.78
C GLU A 204 -3.36 12.33 9.92
N GLY A 205 -3.77 13.57 10.22
CA GLY A 205 -3.32 14.77 9.50
C GLY A 205 -4.24 15.18 8.34
N ASN A 206 -3.85 16.25 7.66
CA ASN A 206 -4.64 16.91 6.62
C ASN A 206 -4.29 16.44 5.21
N VAL A 207 -5.10 16.86 4.24
CA VAL A 207 -4.76 16.78 2.80
C VAL A 207 -4.06 18.07 2.40
N PHE A 208 -2.88 17.95 1.82
CA PHE A 208 -2.10 19.12 1.38
C PHE A 208 -1.11 18.78 0.26
N ILE A 209 -0.71 19.81 -0.50
CA ILE A 209 0.35 19.72 -1.49
C ILE A 209 1.69 20.04 -0.81
N THR A 210 2.64 19.12 -0.94
CA THR A 210 3.99 19.27 -0.36
C THR A 210 4.80 20.32 -1.11
N ASN A 211 5.85 20.85 -0.48
CA ASN A 211 6.78 21.76 -1.15
C ASN A 211 7.45 21.16 -2.40
N ARG A 212 7.54 19.83 -2.48
CA ARG A 212 8.05 19.11 -3.66
C ARG A 212 6.99 18.84 -4.72
N GLY A 213 5.76 19.32 -4.54
CA GLY A 213 4.67 19.20 -5.51
C GLY A 213 4.02 17.82 -5.60
N SER A 214 4.13 17.01 -4.54
CA SER A 214 3.34 15.78 -4.36
C SER A 214 2.12 16.06 -3.48
N LEU A 215 1.13 15.15 -3.44
CA LEU A 215 0.00 15.24 -2.52
C LEU A 215 0.26 14.39 -1.27
N ARG A 216 -0.19 14.88 -0.12
CA ARG A 216 -0.35 14.12 1.11
C ARG A 216 -1.84 13.98 1.43
N ILE A 217 -2.24 12.77 1.84
CA ILE A 217 -3.56 12.47 2.38
C ILE A 217 -3.32 11.82 3.74
N GLY A 218 -3.40 12.60 4.82
CA GLY A 218 -2.87 12.18 6.11
C GLY A 218 -1.39 11.81 6.00
N GLN A 219 -1.04 10.58 6.42
CA GLN A 219 0.33 10.06 6.32
C GLN A 219 0.64 9.40 4.96
N VAL A 220 -0.34 9.29 4.05
CA VAL A 220 -0.15 8.69 2.73
C VAL A 220 0.44 9.70 1.75
N LEU A 221 1.49 9.32 1.04
CA LEU A 221 2.11 10.09 -0.03
C LEU A 221 1.53 9.66 -1.38
N VAL A 222 1.05 10.63 -2.16
CA VAL A 222 0.56 10.43 -3.52
C VAL A 222 1.50 11.07 -4.52
N GLN A 223 1.95 10.30 -5.49
CA GLN A 223 2.91 10.76 -6.49
C GLN A 223 2.77 10.00 -7.81
N ARG A 224 3.40 10.48 -8.87
CA ARG A 224 3.67 9.69 -10.06
C ARG A 224 4.54 8.49 -9.68
N LYS A 225 4.28 7.31 -10.24
CA LYS A 225 5.10 6.12 -10.00
C LYS A 225 6.57 6.38 -10.37
N GLY A 226 6.83 6.93 -11.54
CA GLY A 226 8.19 7.15 -12.00
C GLY A 226 8.96 5.84 -12.25
N GLY A 227 10.25 5.94 -12.56
CA GLY A 227 11.11 4.79 -12.82
C GLY A 227 10.63 3.94 -14.00
N ASP A 228 10.67 2.62 -13.86
CA ASP A 228 10.10 1.62 -14.76
C ASP A 228 10.83 1.46 -16.11
N GLY A 229 12.10 1.91 -16.22
CA GLY A 229 12.92 1.73 -17.41
C GLY A 229 12.31 2.37 -18.68
N GLY A 230 11.57 3.49 -18.54
CA GLY A 230 10.94 4.20 -19.65
C GLY A 230 9.58 3.64 -20.10
N ARG A 231 9.03 2.62 -19.40
CA ARG A 231 7.70 2.10 -19.72
C ARG A 231 6.60 3.11 -19.37
N LYS A 232 5.48 3.06 -20.11
CA LYS A 232 4.31 3.92 -19.86
C LYS A 232 3.77 3.79 -18.43
N THR A 233 3.92 2.64 -17.78
CA THR A 233 3.52 2.42 -16.38
C THR A 233 4.20 3.37 -15.38
N ALA A 234 5.27 4.07 -15.77
CA ALA A 234 5.85 5.18 -15.00
C ALA A 234 4.87 6.35 -14.78
N GLN A 235 3.83 6.45 -15.62
CA GLN A 235 2.80 7.49 -15.56
C GLN A 235 1.61 7.15 -14.65
N MET A 236 1.60 5.98 -14.01
CA MET A 236 0.56 5.63 -13.03
C MET A 236 0.61 6.55 -11.81
N LEU A 237 -0.56 6.84 -11.26
CA LEU A 237 -0.71 7.47 -9.94
C LEU A 237 -0.43 6.41 -8.87
N GLN A 238 0.43 6.74 -7.92
CA GLN A 238 0.90 5.82 -6.89
C GLN A 238 0.68 6.39 -5.50
N PHE A 239 0.14 5.55 -4.62
CA PHE A 239 -0.01 5.80 -3.20
C PHE A 239 1.05 5.03 -2.43
N LYS A 240 1.70 5.68 -1.47
CA LYS A 240 2.79 5.11 -0.67
C LYS A 240 2.61 5.42 0.80
N VAL A 241 3.00 4.47 1.63
CA VAL A 241 3.07 4.59 3.09
C VAL A 241 4.47 4.25 3.57
N ASN A 242 4.85 4.67 4.76
CA ASN A 242 6.02 4.15 5.45
C ASN A 242 5.58 3.08 6.46
N PRO A 243 5.70 1.77 6.18
CA PRO A 243 5.21 0.74 7.09
C PRO A 243 5.98 0.69 8.41
N ALA A 244 7.20 1.23 8.46
CA ALA A 244 8.00 1.25 9.69
C ALA A 244 7.37 2.10 10.79
N GLU A 245 6.52 3.07 10.45
CA GLU A 245 5.80 3.91 11.42
C GLU A 245 4.86 3.09 12.32
N LEU A 246 4.41 1.90 11.87
CA LEU A 246 3.54 1.02 12.66
C LEU A 246 4.25 0.27 13.79
N PHE A 247 5.59 0.33 13.87
CA PHE A 247 6.34 -0.22 15.00
C PHE A 247 6.30 0.68 16.24
N ASP A 248 6.02 1.97 16.06
CA ASP A 248 6.11 3.01 17.09
C ASP A 248 4.73 3.31 17.73
N ASP A 249 3.64 2.67 17.25
CA ASP A 249 2.24 2.82 17.71
C ASP A 249 1.88 1.85 18.86
#